data_0242e950e7baf92de8ddea943d738296
#
_entry.id   0242e950e7baf92de8ddea943d738296
#
_cell.length_a   1.000
_cell.length_b   1.000
_cell.length_c   1.000
_cell.angle_alpha   90.00
_cell.angle_beta   90.00
_cell.angle_gamma   90.00
#
_symmetry.space_group_name_H-M   'P 1'
#
loop_
_entity.id
_entity.type
_entity.pdbx_description
1 polymer ?
#
loop_
_entity_poly.entity_id
_entity_poly.type
_entity_poly.pdbx_seq_one_letter_code
_entity_poly.pdbx_strand_id
1 'polypeptide(L)'
;MSTAADGAVAANGAVLAKIMVIDDSQTIRKTAETLLVKEGYAVITAADGFEALAKVADHQPDLIFIDIMMPRLDGYQACALIKNNARYSRTPVIMLSSKDGLFDRARGRIVGSDEYLTKPFTKDELIGAVRAHLGKKAG
;
A
#
# COMPACT_ATOMS: atom_id res chain seq x y z
N MET A 1 15.65 -17.73 5.31
CA MET A 1 16.40 -16.66 5.96
C MET A 1 15.95 -15.31 5.45
N SER A 2 15.69 -14.42 6.35
CA SER A 2 15.27 -13.08 5.96
C SER A 2 16.41 -12.36 5.24
N THR A 3 16.05 -11.58 4.25
CA THR A 3 16.97 -10.77 3.49
C THR A 3 16.56 -9.31 3.62
N ALA A 4 17.37 -8.42 3.08
CA ALA A 4 16.99 -7.02 3.05
C ALA A 4 15.68 -6.80 2.30
N ALA A 5 15.37 -7.66 1.32
CA ALA A 5 14.13 -7.56 0.55
C ALA A 5 12.90 -7.91 1.38
N ASP A 6 13.08 -8.70 2.42
CA ASP A 6 11.97 -9.05 3.31
C ASP A 6 11.72 -7.98 4.37
N GLY A 7 12.51 -6.90 4.34
CA GLY A 7 12.29 -5.76 5.18
C GLY A 7 12.91 -5.88 6.55
N ALA A 8 12.60 -4.92 7.39
CA ALA A 8 13.10 -4.83 8.75
C ALA A 8 12.27 -5.68 9.69
N VAL A 9 12.83 -5.96 10.85
CA VAL A 9 12.13 -6.72 11.86
C VAL A 9 11.98 -5.89 13.12
N ALA A 10 11.01 -6.25 13.94
CA ALA A 10 10.82 -5.63 15.24
C ALA A 10 11.97 -6.02 16.19
N ALA A 11 12.03 -5.36 17.34
CA ALA A 11 13.10 -5.60 18.30
C ALA A 11 13.17 -7.07 18.75
N ASN A 12 12.04 -7.78 18.72
CA ASN A 12 11.99 -9.20 19.08
C ASN A 12 12.28 -10.14 17.91
N GLY A 13 12.73 -9.61 16.78
CA GLY A 13 13.03 -10.41 15.59
C GLY A 13 11.87 -10.66 14.65
N ALA A 14 10.67 -10.23 14.98
CA ALA A 14 9.49 -10.43 14.15
C ALA A 14 9.24 -9.24 13.22
N VAL A 15 8.82 -9.52 11.98
CA VAL A 15 8.36 -8.48 11.06
C VAL A 15 7.00 -7.99 11.53
N LEU A 16 6.83 -6.67 11.63
CA LEU A 16 5.58 -6.08 12.12
C LEU A 16 4.40 -6.37 11.19
N ALA A 17 4.59 -6.18 9.90
CA ALA A 17 3.57 -6.43 8.89
C ALA A 17 4.20 -6.29 7.53
N LYS A 18 3.48 -6.75 6.51
CA LYS A 18 3.92 -6.71 5.11
C LYS A 18 3.10 -5.67 4.38
N ILE A 19 3.77 -4.64 3.88
CA ILE A 19 3.13 -3.50 3.22
C ILE A 19 3.50 -3.52 1.73
N MET A 20 2.49 -3.37 0.87
CA MET A 20 2.75 -3.24 -0.56
C MET A 20 2.60 -1.78 -0.97
N VAL A 21 3.52 -1.29 -1.79
CA VAL A 21 3.49 0.07 -2.33
C VAL A 21 3.45 -0.02 -3.85
N ILE A 22 2.38 0.47 -4.44
CA ILE A 22 2.13 0.40 -5.88
C ILE A 22 2.09 1.83 -6.42
N ASP A 23 3.11 2.19 -7.21
CA ASP A 23 3.20 3.52 -7.79
C ASP A 23 4.11 3.44 -9.00
N ASP A 24 3.75 4.10 -10.10
CA ASP A 24 4.60 4.07 -11.30
C ASP A 24 5.83 4.97 -11.15
N SER A 25 5.90 5.80 -10.12
CA SER A 25 7.08 6.62 -9.82
C SER A 25 8.07 5.83 -8.98
N GLN A 26 9.25 5.60 -9.52
CA GLN A 26 10.32 4.94 -8.78
C GLN A 26 10.71 5.72 -7.53
N THR A 27 10.71 7.06 -7.62
CA THR A 27 11.04 7.90 -6.48
C THR A 27 10.05 7.70 -5.34
N ILE A 28 8.77 7.68 -5.64
CA ILE A 28 7.75 7.47 -4.60
C ILE A 28 7.89 6.07 -3.98
N ARG A 29 8.07 5.03 -4.82
CA ARG A 29 8.26 3.67 -4.30
C ARG A 29 9.45 3.60 -3.36
N LYS A 30 10.58 4.19 -3.78
CA LYS A 30 11.81 4.15 -2.99
C LYS A 30 11.66 4.91 -1.67
N THR A 31 11.03 6.07 -1.72
CA THR A 31 10.80 6.89 -0.52
C THR A 31 9.93 6.13 0.48
N ALA A 32 8.81 5.60 0.01
CA ALA A 32 7.89 4.87 0.88
C ALA A 32 8.57 3.62 1.46
N GLU A 33 9.29 2.87 0.62
CA GLU A 33 9.98 1.68 1.07
C GLU A 33 10.98 1.99 2.17
N THR A 34 11.79 3.04 1.97
CA THR A 34 12.80 3.42 2.94
C THR A 34 12.18 3.79 4.28
N LEU A 35 11.12 4.57 4.25
CA LEU A 35 10.44 4.99 5.48
C LEU A 35 9.81 3.80 6.22
N LEU A 36 9.15 2.93 5.48
CA LEU A 36 8.44 1.78 6.07
C LEU A 36 9.40 0.75 6.63
N VAL A 37 10.49 0.46 5.92
CA VAL A 37 11.49 -0.50 6.38
C VAL A 37 12.13 -0.03 7.68
N LYS A 38 12.41 1.27 7.80
CA LYS A 38 12.98 1.82 9.04
C LYS A 38 12.05 1.65 10.23
N GLU A 39 10.75 1.56 9.99
CA GLU A 39 9.77 1.38 11.06
C GLU A 39 9.48 -0.08 11.38
N GLY A 40 10.15 -1.01 10.70
CA GLY A 40 10.04 -2.42 11.02
C GLY A 40 9.11 -3.22 10.11
N TYR A 41 8.63 -2.63 9.02
CA TYR A 41 7.74 -3.32 8.10
C TYR A 41 8.51 -3.98 6.97
N ALA A 42 8.01 -5.12 6.50
CA ALA A 42 8.47 -5.70 5.24
C ALA A 42 7.75 -4.98 4.11
N VAL A 43 8.43 -4.71 3.00
CA VAL A 43 7.85 -3.93 1.91
C VAL A 43 7.99 -4.66 0.59
N ILE A 44 6.89 -4.70 -0.16
CA ILE A 44 6.85 -5.21 -1.53
C ILE A 44 6.43 -4.04 -2.41
N THR A 45 7.12 -3.84 -3.53
CA THR A 45 6.78 -2.74 -4.44
C THR A 45 6.31 -3.29 -5.77
N ALA A 46 5.47 -2.51 -6.45
CA ALA A 46 5.02 -2.80 -7.80
C ALA A 46 4.92 -1.49 -8.56
N ALA A 47 5.24 -1.54 -9.86
CA ALA A 47 5.30 -0.35 -10.70
C ALA A 47 4.02 -0.09 -11.47
N ASP A 48 3.13 -1.06 -11.56
CA ASP A 48 1.84 -0.90 -12.26
C ASP A 48 0.79 -1.84 -11.68
N GLY A 49 -0.44 -1.66 -12.14
CA GLY A 49 -1.56 -2.42 -11.58
C GLY A 49 -1.51 -3.92 -11.87
N PHE A 50 -0.99 -4.31 -13.02
CA PHE A 50 -0.90 -5.73 -13.37
C PHE A 50 0.15 -6.44 -12.53
N GLU A 51 1.31 -5.81 -12.37
CA GLU A 51 2.35 -6.33 -11.48
C GLU A 51 1.82 -6.45 -10.06
N ALA A 52 1.05 -5.44 -9.62
CA ALA A 52 0.46 -5.43 -8.30
C ALA A 52 -0.45 -6.62 -8.07
N LEU A 53 -1.34 -6.91 -9.01
CA LEU A 53 -2.27 -8.02 -8.85
C LEU A 53 -1.53 -9.36 -8.71
N ALA A 54 -0.49 -9.57 -9.50
CA ALA A 54 0.33 -10.77 -9.41
C ALA A 54 1.02 -10.86 -8.03
N LYS A 55 1.58 -9.76 -7.57
CA LYS A 55 2.31 -9.75 -6.30
C LYS A 55 1.40 -9.84 -5.08
N VAL A 56 0.18 -9.32 -5.17
CA VAL A 56 -0.79 -9.49 -4.09
C VAL A 56 -1.06 -10.97 -3.85
N ALA A 57 -1.24 -11.73 -4.92
CA ALA A 57 -1.48 -13.16 -4.81
C ALA A 57 -0.28 -13.90 -4.21
N ASP A 58 0.94 -13.53 -4.63
CA ASP A 58 2.15 -14.20 -4.20
C ASP A 58 2.54 -13.86 -2.76
N HIS A 59 2.37 -12.60 -2.36
CA HIS A 59 2.91 -12.10 -1.09
C HIS A 59 1.86 -11.88 -0.01
N GLN A 60 0.60 -11.75 -0.37
CA GLN A 60 -0.51 -11.55 0.58
C GLN A 60 -0.21 -10.43 1.59
N PRO A 61 -0.09 -9.18 1.11
CA PRO A 61 0.24 -8.06 2.00
C PRO A 61 -0.85 -7.79 3.02
N ASP A 62 -0.46 -7.19 4.12
CA ASP A 62 -1.38 -6.82 5.19
C ASP A 62 -2.02 -5.46 4.95
N LEU A 63 -1.39 -4.61 4.12
CA LEU A 63 -1.90 -3.30 3.77
C LEU A 63 -1.31 -2.89 2.42
N ILE A 64 -2.07 -2.14 1.63
CA ILE A 64 -1.66 -1.76 0.28
C ILE A 64 -1.80 -0.25 0.10
N PHE A 65 -0.72 0.41 -0.34
CA PHE A 65 -0.77 1.77 -0.87
C PHE A 65 -0.77 1.68 -2.39
N ILE A 66 -1.68 2.39 -3.05
CA ILE A 66 -1.79 2.33 -4.50
C ILE A 66 -2.02 3.70 -5.12
N ASP A 67 -1.16 4.06 -6.08
CA ASP A 67 -1.27 5.28 -6.85
C ASP A 67 -2.55 5.24 -7.71
N ILE A 68 -3.29 6.33 -7.70
CA ILE A 68 -4.52 6.43 -8.50
C ILE A 68 -4.20 6.52 -9.98
N MET A 69 -3.21 7.33 -10.34
CA MET A 69 -2.90 7.63 -11.75
C MET A 69 -1.81 6.72 -12.28
N MET A 70 -2.22 5.60 -12.86
CA MET A 70 -1.30 4.67 -13.51
C MET A 70 -1.85 4.31 -14.89
N PRO A 71 -0.96 4.08 -15.87
CA PRO A 71 -1.42 3.73 -17.22
C PRO A 71 -2.05 2.34 -17.25
N ARG A 72 -2.97 2.15 -18.17
CA ARG A 72 -3.65 0.88 -18.47
C ARG A 72 -4.59 0.40 -17.38
N LEU A 73 -4.13 0.25 -16.17
CA LEU A 73 -4.94 -0.17 -15.03
C LEU A 73 -4.69 0.83 -13.91
N ASP A 74 -5.64 1.75 -13.69
CA ASP A 74 -5.46 2.78 -12.66
C ASP A 74 -5.72 2.24 -11.26
N GLY A 75 -5.48 3.08 -10.26
CA GLY A 75 -5.62 2.68 -8.87
C GLY A 75 -7.04 2.28 -8.48
N TYR A 76 -8.05 2.96 -9.02
CA TYR A 76 -9.44 2.59 -8.73
C TYR A 76 -9.75 1.20 -9.27
N GLN A 77 -9.35 0.94 -10.51
CA GLN A 77 -9.59 -0.36 -11.15
C GLN A 77 -8.86 -1.48 -10.40
N ALA A 78 -7.59 -1.26 -10.05
CA ALA A 78 -6.82 -2.26 -9.33
C ALA A 78 -7.41 -2.51 -7.94
N CYS A 79 -7.81 -1.45 -7.24
CA CYS A 79 -8.44 -1.57 -5.93
C CYS A 79 -9.72 -2.40 -6.01
N ALA A 80 -10.57 -2.13 -7.00
CA ALA A 80 -11.80 -2.89 -7.18
C ALA A 80 -11.52 -4.38 -7.37
N LEU A 81 -10.52 -4.70 -8.18
CA LEU A 81 -10.16 -6.09 -8.42
C LEU A 81 -9.65 -6.78 -7.16
N ILE A 82 -8.83 -6.07 -6.38
CA ILE A 82 -8.30 -6.60 -5.12
C ILE A 82 -9.45 -6.82 -4.12
N LYS A 83 -10.28 -5.81 -3.94
CA LYS A 83 -11.35 -5.86 -2.94
C LYS A 83 -12.46 -6.84 -3.30
N ASN A 84 -12.67 -7.11 -4.59
CA ASN A 84 -13.67 -8.09 -5.02
C ASN A 84 -13.20 -9.53 -4.85
N ASN A 85 -11.93 -9.75 -4.56
CA ASN A 85 -11.43 -11.08 -4.25
C ASN A 85 -11.65 -11.34 -2.75
N ALA A 86 -12.39 -12.40 -2.42
CA ALA A 86 -12.73 -12.71 -1.03
C ALA A 86 -11.49 -12.82 -0.13
N ARG A 87 -10.36 -13.26 -0.68
CA ARG A 87 -9.12 -13.43 0.08
C ARG A 87 -8.54 -12.10 0.55
N TYR A 88 -8.81 -11.02 -0.20
CA TYR A 88 -8.19 -9.71 0.04
C TYR A 88 -9.22 -8.62 0.33
N SER A 89 -10.49 -8.98 0.47
CA SER A 89 -11.56 -7.99 0.68
C SER A 89 -11.38 -7.19 1.96
N ARG A 90 -10.68 -7.73 2.94
CA ARG A 90 -10.44 -7.05 4.22
C ARG A 90 -9.07 -6.37 4.29
N THR A 91 -8.24 -6.54 3.26
CA THR A 91 -6.93 -5.89 3.25
C THR A 91 -7.12 -4.39 3.06
N PRO A 92 -6.64 -3.55 3.98
CA PRO A 92 -6.79 -2.11 3.83
C PRO A 92 -6.07 -1.61 2.58
N VAL A 93 -6.73 -0.77 1.81
CA VAL A 93 -6.17 -0.13 0.62
C VAL A 93 -6.23 1.36 0.80
N ILE A 94 -5.06 2.00 0.74
CA ILE A 94 -4.91 3.44 0.89
C ILE A 94 -4.48 4.00 -0.46
N MET A 95 -5.28 4.91 -1.02
CA MET A 95 -4.99 5.52 -2.31
C MET A 95 -3.95 6.62 -2.17
N LEU A 96 -3.02 6.70 -3.12
CA LEU A 96 -2.04 7.77 -3.18
C LEU A 96 -2.45 8.72 -4.30
N SER A 97 -2.80 9.95 -3.92
CA SER A 97 -3.29 10.97 -4.86
C SER A 97 -2.25 12.07 -5.01
N SER A 98 -1.98 12.51 -6.24
CA SER A 98 -1.09 13.65 -6.43
C SER A 98 -1.75 14.91 -5.91
N LYS A 99 -0.91 15.90 -5.55
CA LYS A 99 -1.40 17.17 -5.03
C LYS A 99 -2.35 17.87 -6.00
N ASP A 100 -2.07 17.73 -7.30
CA ASP A 100 -2.89 18.33 -8.35
C ASP A 100 -3.96 17.37 -8.86
N GLY A 101 -3.96 16.14 -8.38
CA GLY A 101 -4.96 15.16 -8.76
C GLY A 101 -6.21 15.34 -7.93
N LEU A 102 -7.35 15.02 -8.53
CA LEU A 102 -8.61 15.08 -7.83
C LEU A 102 -9.01 13.68 -7.38
N PHE A 103 -8.81 13.42 -6.11
CA PHE A 103 -9.30 12.16 -5.55
C PHE A 103 -10.82 12.21 -5.51
N ASP A 104 -11.45 11.26 -6.16
CA ASP A 104 -12.91 11.13 -6.14
C ASP A 104 -13.28 10.25 -4.95
N ARG A 105 -13.75 10.87 -3.89
CA ARG A 105 -14.11 10.14 -2.66
C ARG A 105 -15.24 9.16 -2.89
N ALA A 106 -16.21 9.54 -3.71
CA ALA A 106 -17.31 8.63 -4.01
C ALA A 106 -16.82 7.40 -4.76
N ARG A 107 -15.97 7.60 -5.77
CA ARG A 107 -15.41 6.50 -6.52
C ARG A 107 -14.52 5.62 -5.65
N GLY A 108 -13.75 6.24 -4.75
CA GLY A 108 -12.93 5.50 -3.80
C GLY A 108 -13.78 4.58 -2.93
N ARG A 109 -14.90 5.08 -2.42
CA ARG A 109 -15.81 4.26 -1.61
C ARG A 109 -16.40 3.11 -2.41
N ILE A 110 -16.80 3.39 -3.65
CA ILE A 110 -17.40 2.36 -4.52
C ILE A 110 -16.43 1.19 -4.74
N VAL A 111 -15.15 1.48 -4.94
CA VAL A 111 -14.15 0.42 -5.16
C VAL A 111 -13.64 -0.18 -3.85
N GLY A 112 -14.04 0.37 -2.71
CA GLY A 112 -13.71 -0.19 -1.41
C GLY A 112 -12.41 0.29 -0.78
N SER A 113 -11.85 1.42 -1.26
CA SER A 113 -10.66 1.96 -0.63
C SER A 113 -10.98 2.46 0.78
N ASP A 114 -10.00 2.36 1.67
CA ASP A 114 -10.19 2.66 3.09
C ASP A 114 -9.79 4.09 3.45
N GLU A 115 -8.86 4.67 2.68
CA GLU A 115 -8.35 6.00 2.95
C GLU A 115 -7.57 6.50 1.73
N TYR A 116 -7.19 7.78 1.73
CA TYR A 116 -6.25 8.30 0.74
C TYR A 116 -5.22 9.20 1.40
N LEU A 117 -4.03 9.29 0.80
CA LEU A 117 -2.99 10.23 1.17
C LEU A 117 -2.61 11.05 -0.05
N THR A 118 -2.25 12.31 0.19
CA THR A 118 -1.77 13.19 -0.88
C THR A 118 -0.25 13.08 -1.01
N LYS A 119 0.23 13.00 -2.23
CA LYS A 119 1.67 13.02 -2.51
C LYS A 119 2.12 14.46 -2.77
N PRO A 120 3.25 14.91 -2.24
CA PRO A 120 4.15 14.18 -1.37
C PRO A 120 3.59 14.04 0.04
N PHE A 121 3.85 12.91 0.65
CA PHE A 121 3.45 12.64 2.03
C PHE A 121 4.66 12.76 2.96
N THR A 122 4.40 13.06 4.22
CA THR A 122 5.44 13.05 5.24
C THR A 122 5.59 11.65 5.81
N LYS A 123 6.69 11.42 6.52
CA LYS A 123 6.88 10.16 7.26
C LYS A 123 5.71 9.92 8.21
N ASP A 124 5.32 10.95 8.97
CA ASP A 124 4.27 10.79 9.97
C ASP A 124 2.93 10.47 9.33
N GLU A 125 2.63 11.07 8.18
CA GLU A 125 1.40 10.75 7.44
C GLU A 125 1.40 9.31 6.96
N LEU A 126 2.51 8.86 6.39
CA LEU A 126 2.60 7.51 5.86
C LEU A 126 2.50 6.48 6.99
N ILE A 127 3.32 6.61 8.02
CA ILE A 127 3.35 5.67 9.13
C ILE A 127 2.06 5.75 9.93
N GLY A 128 1.50 6.94 10.10
CA GLY A 128 0.22 7.12 10.78
C GLY A 128 -0.91 6.37 10.10
N ALA A 129 -0.96 6.41 8.76
CA ALA A 129 -1.96 5.68 8.00
C ALA A 129 -1.83 4.17 8.20
N VAL A 130 -0.59 3.66 8.19
CA VAL A 130 -0.35 2.24 8.44
C VAL A 130 -0.86 1.85 9.82
N ARG A 131 -0.48 2.60 10.85
CA ARG A 131 -0.88 2.30 12.22
C ARG A 131 -2.39 2.38 12.42
N ALA A 132 -3.02 3.37 11.79
CA ALA A 132 -4.46 3.54 11.92
C ALA A 132 -5.23 2.34 11.38
N HIS A 133 -4.77 1.74 10.30
CA HIS A 133 -5.50 0.66 9.65
C HIS A 133 -5.05 -0.72 10.14
N LEU A 134 -3.78 -0.92 10.43
CA LEU A 134 -3.31 -2.20 10.96
C LEU A 134 -3.63 -2.36 12.44
N GLY A 135 -3.61 -1.26 13.19
CA GLY A 135 -4.00 -1.29 14.60
C GLY A 135 -5.41 -1.81 14.80
N LYS A 136 -6.33 -1.41 13.93
CA LYS A 136 -7.71 -1.87 13.99
C LYS A 136 -7.81 -3.36 13.70
N LYS A 137 -6.99 -3.83 12.76
CA LYS A 137 -6.99 -5.24 12.37
C LYS A 137 -6.38 -6.11 13.44
N ALA A 138 -5.36 -5.61 14.12
CA ALA A 138 -4.67 -6.34 15.17
C ALA A 138 -5.44 -6.37 16.48
N GLY A 139 -6.30 -5.38 16.68
CA GLY A 139 -7.06 -5.22 17.93
C GLY A 139 -8.25 -6.15 18.10
#